data_0b47f486e9ef16b2dc5868259781c0f4
#
_entry.id   0b47f486e9ef16b2dc5868259781c0f4
#
_cell.length_a   1.000
_cell.length_b   1.000
_cell.length_c   1.000
_cell.angle_alpha   90.00
_cell.angle_beta   90.00
_cell.angle_gamma   90.00
#
_symmetry.space_group_name_H-M   'P 1'
#
loop_
_entity.id
_entity.type
_entity.pdbx_description
1 polymer ?
#
loop_
_entity_poly.entity_id
_entity_poly.type
_entity_poly.pdbx_seq_one_letter_code
_entity_poly.pdbx_strand_id
1 'polypeptide(L)'
;KAFMQSYVLGKGTDYSARMVISTPKINTESPDDMEVDFGHSATPLPMMLDCFAPFIQYGFKEFVTGKINGSKFLYSRNNKGEIERVELADNWEDCLLKDNIQKLIELYVDSKEHRLDYFTLETKDGRRLPLSYISTSGNSTDPLVELKNIEARPLTLCEMFYMICYNTCKDKYVEITRYPVEDRNNIFPTKARIIPFYKTEKRTIDGVEYPMFPVITKKDIEDIDDVGRKFQDTLRMFPTFLKALGADFDGDQTSVDGIFTENSGCEEYVYSKANWINIGGGTMRSTGDIVAHTLYA
;
A
#
# COMPACT_ATOMS: atom_id res chain seq x y z
N LYS A 1 19.99 -17.23 -29.52
CA LYS A 1 19.45 -15.93 -29.00
C LYS A 1 18.37 -16.17 -27.92
N ALA A 2 17.37 -17.05 -28.14
CA ALA A 2 16.30 -17.34 -27.17
C ALA A 2 16.80 -17.91 -25.84
N PHE A 3 17.81 -18.80 -25.86
CA PHE A 3 18.36 -19.39 -24.65
C PHE A 3 19.08 -18.36 -23.77
N MET A 4 19.85 -17.46 -24.36
CA MET A 4 20.49 -16.37 -23.60
C MET A 4 19.48 -15.39 -23.03
N GLN A 5 18.43 -15.06 -23.77
CA GLN A 5 17.37 -14.18 -23.27
C GLN A 5 16.55 -14.82 -22.15
N SER A 6 16.24 -16.12 -22.24
CA SER A 6 15.39 -16.78 -21.23
C SER A 6 16.12 -17.22 -19.97
N TYR A 7 17.42 -17.56 -20.06
CA TYR A 7 18.14 -18.18 -18.94
C TYR A 7 19.29 -17.34 -18.39
N VAL A 8 19.75 -16.33 -19.12
CA VAL A 8 20.86 -15.48 -18.68
C VAL A 8 20.43 -14.04 -18.49
N LEU A 9 19.58 -13.51 -19.36
CA LEU A 9 19.12 -12.11 -19.31
C LEU A 9 17.68 -11.94 -18.84
N GLY A 10 16.92 -13.02 -18.73
CA GLY A 10 15.50 -13.01 -18.42
C GLY A 10 15.16 -13.37 -16.97
N LYS A 11 16.10 -13.22 -16.03
CA LYS A 11 15.78 -13.41 -14.62
C LYS A 11 14.98 -12.19 -14.13
N GLY A 12 13.78 -12.44 -13.60
CA GLY A 12 13.00 -11.40 -12.94
C GLY A 12 13.82 -10.75 -11.80
N THR A 13 13.73 -9.46 -11.69
CA THR A 13 14.35 -8.74 -10.57
C THR A 13 13.50 -9.04 -9.34
N ASP A 14 14.13 -9.52 -8.25
CA ASP A 14 13.44 -9.68 -6.97
C ASP A 14 13.01 -8.29 -6.46
N TYR A 15 11.88 -8.22 -5.77
CA TYR A 15 11.35 -6.97 -5.22
C TYR A 15 10.99 -5.91 -6.26
N SER A 16 10.49 -6.36 -7.38
CA SER A 16 9.95 -5.53 -8.45
C SER A 16 8.52 -5.92 -8.78
N ALA A 17 7.77 -4.98 -9.30
CA ALA A 17 6.42 -5.21 -9.78
C ALA A 17 6.25 -4.63 -11.19
N ARG A 18 5.33 -5.21 -11.96
CA ARG A 18 4.93 -4.65 -13.25
C ARG A 18 3.49 -4.17 -13.18
N MET A 19 3.28 -2.90 -13.47
CA MET A 19 1.99 -2.25 -13.31
C MET A 19 1.55 -1.52 -14.57
N VAL A 20 0.25 -1.59 -14.83
CA VAL A 20 -0.41 -0.70 -15.80
C VAL A 20 -0.46 0.70 -15.21
N ILE A 21 -0.18 1.70 -16.03
CA ILE A 21 -0.31 3.09 -15.65
C ILE A 21 -1.72 3.60 -15.94
N SER A 22 -2.22 4.47 -15.07
CA SER A 22 -3.53 5.10 -15.26
C SER A 22 -3.51 6.56 -14.85
N THR A 23 -4.54 7.29 -15.26
CA THR A 23 -4.69 8.70 -14.94
C THR A 23 -4.89 8.92 -13.45
N PRO A 24 -4.18 9.85 -12.81
CA PRO A 24 -4.45 10.26 -11.44
C PRO A 24 -5.83 10.94 -11.36
N LYS A 25 -6.44 10.89 -10.18
CA LYS A 25 -7.66 11.66 -9.94
C LYS A 25 -7.31 13.14 -9.94
N ILE A 26 -8.06 13.91 -10.69
CA ILE A 26 -7.97 15.36 -10.75
C ILE A 26 -9.23 15.90 -10.07
N ASN A 27 -9.06 16.74 -9.07
CA ASN A 27 -10.18 17.47 -8.52
C ASN A 27 -10.55 18.62 -9.45
N THR A 28 -11.78 18.61 -9.96
CA THR A 28 -12.26 19.64 -10.88
C THR A 28 -12.51 20.99 -10.19
N GLU A 29 -12.60 21.00 -8.87
CA GLU A 29 -12.82 22.22 -8.08
C GLU A 29 -11.51 22.99 -7.80
N SER A 30 -10.39 22.30 -7.76
CA SER A 30 -9.06 22.89 -7.57
C SER A 30 -8.01 22.14 -8.36
N PRO A 31 -7.40 22.76 -9.38
CA PRO A 31 -6.29 22.15 -10.12
C PRO A 31 -5.06 21.84 -9.27
N ASP A 32 -4.93 22.53 -8.14
CA ASP A 32 -3.82 22.34 -7.19
C ASP A 32 -4.04 21.13 -6.28
N ASP A 33 -5.26 20.61 -6.21
CA ASP A 33 -5.63 19.44 -5.38
C ASP A 33 -5.61 18.16 -6.22
N MET A 34 -4.44 17.81 -6.71
CA MET A 34 -4.22 16.55 -7.42
C MET A 34 -3.97 15.41 -6.44
N GLU A 35 -4.46 14.21 -6.79
CA GLU A 35 -4.16 12.97 -6.05
C GLU A 35 -2.66 12.72 -5.91
N VAL A 36 -1.87 13.19 -6.87
CA VAL A 36 -0.43 12.95 -6.97
C VAL A 36 0.30 14.27 -7.25
N ASP A 37 1.18 14.64 -6.33
CA ASP A 37 2.09 15.76 -6.49
C ASP A 37 3.27 15.42 -7.41
N PHE A 38 3.93 16.45 -7.93
CA PHE A 38 5.19 16.27 -8.64
C PHE A 38 6.24 15.61 -7.72
N GLY A 39 6.83 14.51 -8.18
CA GLY A 39 7.78 13.71 -7.40
C GLY A 39 7.13 12.62 -6.51
N HIS A 40 5.81 12.48 -6.56
CA HIS A 40 5.09 11.38 -5.94
C HIS A 40 4.39 10.54 -7.00
N SER A 41 4.17 9.26 -6.68
CA SER A 41 3.31 8.37 -7.47
C SER A 41 2.31 7.69 -6.54
N ALA A 42 1.06 7.61 -6.98
CA ALA A 42 0.05 6.84 -6.29
C ALA A 42 0.29 5.36 -6.58
N THR A 43 0.80 4.68 -5.56
CA THR A 43 1.27 3.30 -5.65
C THR A 43 0.24 2.35 -5.06
N PRO A 44 -0.22 1.34 -5.82
CA PRO A 44 -1.15 0.35 -5.30
C PRO A 44 -0.56 -0.43 -4.14
N LEU A 45 -1.37 -0.73 -3.12
CA LEU A 45 -0.91 -1.49 -1.97
C LEU A 45 -0.30 -2.86 -2.34
N PRO A 46 -0.88 -3.67 -3.25
CA PRO A 46 -0.27 -4.94 -3.66
C PRO A 46 1.15 -4.77 -4.20
N MET A 47 1.38 -3.75 -5.03
CA MET A 47 2.71 -3.45 -5.55
C MET A 47 3.71 -3.13 -4.43
N MET A 48 3.30 -2.36 -3.44
CA MET A 48 4.17 -2.02 -2.32
C MET A 48 4.51 -3.25 -1.47
N LEU A 49 3.56 -4.19 -1.33
CA LEU A 49 3.80 -5.44 -0.62
C LEU A 49 4.84 -6.32 -1.33
N ASP A 50 4.82 -6.37 -2.66
CA ASP A 50 5.81 -7.09 -3.46
C ASP A 50 7.19 -6.40 -3.42
N CYS A 51 7.21 -5.11 -3.74
CA CYS A 51 8.47 -4.36 -3.81
C CYS A 51 9.18 -4.27 -2.46
N PHE A 52 8.46 -4.26 -1.35
CA PHE A 52 9.02 -4.09 -0.01
C PHE A 52 8.76 -5.28 0.92
N ALA A 53 8.57 -6.47 0.37
CA ALA A 53 8.24 -7.68 1.12
C ALA A 53 9.09 -7.91 2.40
N PRO A 54 10.42 -7.75 2.41
CA PRO A 54 11.21 -7.93 3.63
C PRO A 54 10.86 -6.95 4.75
N PHE A 55 10.60 -5.69 4.39
CA PHE A 55 10.18 -4.66 5.37
C PHE A 55 8.77 -4.92 5.88
N ILE A 56 7.88 -5.36 4.98
CA ILE A 56 6.51 -5.70 5.35
C ILE A 56 6.48 -6.92 6.28
N GLN A 57 7.28 -7.94 6.02
CA GLN A 57 7.40 -9.11 6.91
C GLN A 57 7.85 -8.72 8.31
N TYR A 58 8.85 -7.84 8.40
CA TYR A 58 9.31 -7.32 9.69
C TYR A 58 8.22 -6.46 10.35
N GLY A 59 7.66 -5.51 9.64
CA GLY A 59 6.60 -4.62 10.12
C GLY A 59 5.34 -5.37 10.54
N PHE A 60 5.00 -6.47 9.85
CA PHE A 60 3.89 -7.35 10.23
C PHE A 60 4.12 -7.98 11.61
N LYS A 61 5.30 -8.53 11.82
CA LYS A 61 5.68 -9.12 13.10
C LYS A 61 5.60 -8.08 14.23
N GLU A 62 6.21 -6.92 14.04
CA GLU A 62 6.18 -5.82 15.01
C GLU A 62 4.75 -5.36 15.28
N PHE A 63 3.93 -5.22 14.24
CA PHE A 63 2.54 -4.80 14.37
C PHE A 63 1.73 -5.77 15.23
N VAL A 64 1.75 -7.06 14.91
CA VAL A 64 0.97 -8.07 15.65
C VAL A 64 1.50 -8.24 17.07
N THR A 65 2.81 -8.33 17.25
CA THR A 65 3.44 -8.45 18.58
C THR A 65 3.13 -7.22 19.44
N GLY A 66 3.20 -6.01 18.86
CA GLY A 66 2.87 -4.76 19.55
C GLY A 66 1.41 -4.70 19.98
N LYS A 67 0.47 -5.21 19.17
CA LYS A 67 -0.96 -5.26 19.53
C LYS A 67 -1.24 -6.25 20.64
N ILE A 68 -0.54 -7.37 20.67
CA ILE A 68 -0.68 -8.37 21.72
C ILE A 68 0.06 -7.92 22.99
N ASN A 69 1.16 -7.14 22.85
CA ASN A 69 1.94 -6.54 23.93
C ASN A 69 2.29 -7.51 25.07
N GLY A 70 2.77 -8.71 24.71
CA GLY A 70 3.12 -9.77 25.66
C GLY A 70 1.93 -10.44 26.35
N SER A 71 0.70 -10.06 26.04
CA SER A 71 -0.50 -10.72 26.50
C SER A 71 -0.62 -12.09 25.85
N LYS A 72 -0.98 -13.10 26.65
CA LYS A 72 -1.29 -14.43 26.12
C LYS A 72 -2.79 -14.63 25.92
N PHE A 73 -3.52 -13.57 25.69
CA PHE A 73 -4.97 -13.61 25.56
C PHE A 73 -5.50 -12.48 24.67
N LEU A 74 -6.67 -12.73 24.11
CA LEU A 74 -7.47 -11.76 23.37
C LEU A 74 -8.79 -11.50 24.11
N TYR A 75 -9.37 -10.33 23.88
CA TYR A 75 -10.74 -10.05 24.26
C TYR A 75 -11.65 -10.29 23.06
N SER A 76 -12.73 -11.03 23.28
CA SER A 76 -13.74 -11.32 22.27
C SER A 76 -15.13 -11.09 22.84
N ARG A 77 -16.12 -10.88 21.97
CA ARG A 77 -17.54 -10.92 22.38
C ARG A 77 -18.11 -12.30 22.14
N ASN A 78 -18.71 -12.88 23.20
CA ASN A 78 -19.43 -14.13 23.08
C ASN A 78 -20.77 -13.95 22.35
N ASN A 79 -21.46 -15.05 22.11
CA ASN A 79 -22.78 -15.05 21.45
C ASN A 79 -23.86 -14.27 22.21
N LYS A 80 -23.63 -13.96 23.50
CA LYS A 80 -24.53 -13.16 24.34
C LYS A 80 -24.17 -11.67 24.32
N GLY A 81 -23.12 -11.27 23.57
CA GLY A 81 -22.63 -9.91 23.52
C GLY A 81 -21.74 -9.51 24.71
N GLU A 82 -21.45 -10.44 25.62
CA GLU A 82 -20.55 -10.20 26.76
C GLU A 82 -19.11 -10.33 26.33
N ILE A 83 -18.23 -9.53 26.97
CA ILE A 83 -16.78 -9.58 26.70
C ILE A 83 -16.18 -10.73 27.49
N GLU A 84 -15.52 -11.63 26.79
CA GLU A 84 -14.76 -12.72 27.36
C GLU A 84 -13.26 -12.57 27.07
N ARG A 85 -12.44 -13.03 27.99
CA ARG A 85 -11.00 -13.14 27.81
C ARG A 85 -10.67 -14.55 27.34
N VAL A 86 -10.05 -14.66 26.17
CA VAL A 86 -9.72 -15.94 25.54
C VAL A 86 -8.20 -16.08 25.44
N GLU A 87 -7.66 -17.17 25.92
CA GLU A 87 -6.22 -17.43 25.85
C GLU A 87 -5.77 -17.84 24.45
N LEU A 88 -4.65 -17.29 24.01
CA LEU A 88 -4.00 -17.67 22.75
C LEU A 88 -3.43 -19.09 22.84
N ALA A 89 -3.42 -19.79 21.73
CA ALA A 89 -2.74 -21.07 21.60
C ALA A 89 -1.24 -20.94 21.92
N ASP A 90 -0.60 -21.98 22.41
CA ASP A 90 0.82 -21.92 22.78
C ASP A 90 1.73 -21.66 21.56
N ASN A 91 1.28 -22.03 20.36
CA ASN A 91 1.96 -21.84 19.08
C ASN A 91 1.42 -20.66 18.25
N TRP A 92 0.70 -19.72 18.86
CA TRP A 92 0.11 -18.59 18.13
C TRP A 92 1.16 -17.76 17.33
N GLU A 93 2.41 -17.75 17.77
CA GLU A 93 3.52 -17.06 17.11
C GLU A 93 3.93 -17.71 15.77
N ASP A 94 3.49 -18.93 15.49
CA ASP A 94 3.78 -19.60 14.22
C ASP A 94 3.24 -18.81 13.02
N CYS A 95 2.15 -18.07 13.21
CA CYS A 95 1.62 -17.18 12.15
C CYS A 95 2.58 -16.02 11.82
N LEU A 96 3.55 -15.71 12.69
CA LEU A 96 4.56 -14.67 12.51
C LEU A 96 5.85 -15.19 11.86
N LEU A 97 5.91 -16.48 11.53
CA LEU A 97 7.03 -17.02 10.76
C LEU A 97 7.06 -16.42 9.36
N LYS A 98 8.27 -16.15 8.88
CA LYS A 98 8.51 -15.50 7.60
C LYS A 98 7.70 -16.13 6.45
N ASP A 99 7.70 -17.45 6.37
CA ASP A 99 7.03 -18.19 5.30
C ASP A 99 5.50 -18.05 5.38
N ASN A 100 4.94 -17.95 6.57
CA ASN A 100 3.50 -17.78 6.76
C ASN A 100 3.07 -16.34 6.44
N ILE A 101 3.87 -15.36 6.81
CA ILE A 101 3.64 -13.96 6.41
C ILE A 101 3.76 -13.82 4.90
N GLN A 102 4.76 -14.46 4.29
CA GLN A 102 4.94 -14.44 2.84
C GLN A 102 3.71 -15.01 2.10
N LYS A 103 3.19 -16.16 2.54
CA LYS A 103 1.95 -16.74 1.99
C LYS A 103 0.75 -15.80 2.13
N LEU A 104 0.68 -15.06 3.24
CA LEU A 104 -0.40 -14.10 3.45
C LEU A 104 -0.29 -12.90 2.51
N ILE A 105 0.94 -12.44 2.24
CA ILE A 105 1.21 -11.39 1.24
C ILE A 105 0.79 -11.90 -0.14
N GLU A 106 1.25 -13.08 -0.55
CA GLU A 106 0.90 -13.70 -1.84
C GLU A 106 -0.62 -13.85 -1.99
N LEU A 107 -1.30 -14.33 -0.96
CA LEU A 107 -2.75 -14.44 -0.95
C LEU A 107 -3.44 -13.08 -1.20
N TYR A 108 -2.94 -12.02 -0.56
CA TYR A 108 -3.46 -10.67 -0.72
C TYR A 108 -3.19 -10.10 -2.13
N VAL A 109 -2.00 -10.34 -2.67
CA VAL A 109 -1.56 -9.83 -3.98
C VAL A 109 -2.32 -10.53 -5.09
N ASP A 110 -2.35 -11.86 -5.05
CA ASP A 110 -2.86 -12.70 -6.14
C ASP A 110 -4.39 -12.74 -6.19
N SER A 111 -5.06 -12.61 -5.04
CA SER A 111 -6.52 -12.75 -4.97
C SER A 111 -7.20 -11.55 -4.33
N LYS A 112 -7.94 -10.81 -5.15
CA LYS A 112 -8.72 -9.65 -4.69
C LYS A 112 -9.81 -10.02 -3.68
N GLU A 113 -10.37 -11.22 -3.79
CA GLU A 113 -11.44 -11.72 -2.92
C GLU A 113 -10.98 -11.85 -1.47
N HIS A 114 -9.71 -12.24 -1.27
CA HIS A 114 -9.14 -12.43 0.06
C HIS A 114 -8.66 -11.14 0.72
N ARG A 115 -8.64 -10.02 0.00
CA ARG A 115 -8.19 -8.71 0.57
C ARG A 115 -9.08 -8.21 1.70
N LEU A 116 -10.31 -8.67 1.75
CA LEU A 116 -11.28 -8.34 2.82
C LEU A 116 -11.46 -9.45 3.85
N ASP A 117 -10.67 -10.50 3.78
CA ASP A 117 -10.61 -11.49 4.85
C ASP A 117 -9.99 -10.89 6.11
N TYR A 118 -10.26 -11.51 7.24
CA TYR A 118 -9.74 -11.09 8.52
C TYR A 118 -8.47 -11.87 8.87
N PHE A 119 -7.47 -11.18 9.40
CA PHE A 119 -6.37 -11.87 10.04
C PHE A 119 -6.83 -12.42 11.38
N THR A 120 -6.67 -13.71 11.58
CA THR A 120 -7.15 -14.42 12.77
C THR A 120 -6.01 -15.08 13.53
N LEU A 121 -6.09 -15.07 14.85
CA LEU A 121 -5.20 -15.79 15.75
C LEU A 121 -5.91 -17.00 16.34
N GLU A 122 -5.16 -18.07 16.52
CA GLU A 122 -5.64 -19.31 17.12
C GLU A 122 -5.62 -19.22 18.65
N THR A 123 -6.66 -19.75 19.26
CA THR A 123 -6.86 -19.75 20.70
C THR A 123 -6.76 -21.18 21.25
N LYS A 124 -6.50 -21.32 22.56
CA LYS A 124 -6.38 -22.65 23.21
C LYS A 124 -7.61 -23.53 23.10
N ASP A 125 -8.77 -22.92 22.97
CA ASP A 125 -10.04 -23.64 22.79
C ASP A 125 -10.30 -23.99 21.31
N GLY A 126 -9.34 -23.77 20.41
CA GLY A 126 -9.42 -24.10 18.99
C GLY A 126 -10.23 -23.12 18.14
N ARG A 127 -10.69 -22.01 18.71
CA ARG A 127 -11.32 -20.94 17.94
C ARG A 127 -10.27 -20.09 17.21
N ARG A 128 -10.68 -19.46 16.10
CA ARG A 128 -9.90 -18.43 15.43
C ARG A 128 -10.59 -17.10 15.61
N LEU A 129 -9.91 -16.18 16.29
CA LEU A 129 -10.43 -14.85 16.59
C LEU A 129 -9.72 -13.78 15.76
N PRO A 130 -10.48 -12.86 15.10
CA PRO A 130 -9.89 -11.80 14.32
C PRO A 130 -9.27 -10.73 15.24
N LEU A 131 -8.18 -10.12 14.78
CA LEU A 131 -7.73 -8.85 15.34
C LEU A 131 -8.77 -7.78 15.03
N SER A 132 -9.14 -7.02 16.05
CA SER A 132 -10.16 -5.99 15.92
C SER A 132 -9.58 -4.60 16.16
N TYR A 133 -10.07 -3.66 15.39
CA TYR A 133 -9.83 -2.25 15.63
C TYR A 133 -10.78 -1.76 16.73
N ILE A 134 -10.19 -1.08 17.71
CA ILE A 134 -10.93 -0.46 18.81
C ILE A 134 -10.87 1.06 18.61
N SER A 135 -11.99 1.67 18.29
CA SER A 135 -12.11 3.12 18.24
C SER A 135 -12.39 3.64 19.65
N THR A 136 -11.42 4.26 20.27
CA THR A 136 -11.60 4.93 21.57
C THR A 136 -12.28 6.28 21.35
N SER A 137 -13.58 6.33 21.51
CA SER A 137 -14.32 7.60 21.57
C SER A 137 -14.57 8.08 23.00
N GLY A 138 -13.87 7.52 23.99
CA GLY A 138 -14.08 7.83 25.41
C GLY A 138 -12.79 8.04 26.20
N ASN A 139 -12.82 8.95 27.14
CA ASN A 139 -11.74 9.30 28.07
C ASN A 139 -11.65 8.35 29.29
N SER A 140 -11.98 7.07 29.14
CA SER A 140 -11.91 6.12 30.24
C SER A 140 -10.51 5.52 30.34
N THR A 141 -9.94 5.53 31.54
CA THR A 141 -8.67 4.87 31.84
C THR A 141 -8.82 3.39 32.17
N ASP A 142 -10.05 2.88 32.22
CA ASP A 142 -10.34 1.48 32.48
C ASP A 142 -10.63 0.73 31.16
N PRO A 143 -9.76 -0.17 30.72
CA PRO A 143 -9.94 -0.93 29.46
C PRO A 143 -11.24 -1.73 29.40
N LEU A 144 -11.76 -2.18 30.55
CA LEU A 144 -13.01 -2.97 30.61
C LEU A 144 -14.26 -2.09 30.43
N VAL A 145 -14.20 -0.84 30.88
CA VAL A 145 -15.29 0.12 30.70
C VAL A 145 -15.30 0.60 29.25
N GLU A 146 -14.14 0.84 28.69
CA GLU A 146 -13.99 1.17 27.27
C GLU A 146 -14.57 0.08 26.38
N LEU A 147 -14.25 -1.20 26.63
CA LEU A 147 -14.72 -2.33 25.86
C LEU A 147 -16.24 -2.49 25.85
N LYS A 148 -16.99 -1.98 26.84
CA LYS A 148 -18.46 -2.06 26.87
C LYS A 148 -19.13 -1.08 25.91
N ASN A 149 -18.48 0.04 25.62
CA ASN A 149 -19.04 1.15 24.82
C ASN A 149 -18.44 1.23 23.41
N ILE A 150 -17.62 0.27 23.01
CA ILE A 150 -16.83 0.33 21.78
C ILE A 150 -17.39 -0.61 20.73
N GLU A 151 -17.56 -0.12 19.53
CA GLU A 151 -17.71 -0.95 18.34
C GLU A 151 -16.36 -1.54 17.95
N ALA A 152 -16.02 -2.71 18.51
CA ALA A 152 -14.88 -3.47 18.06
C ALA A 152 -15.18 -4.06 16.67
N ARG A 153 -14.51 -3.55 15.65
CA ARG A 153 -14.65 -4.05 14.27
C ARG A 153 -13.43 -4.87 13.91
N PRO A 154 -13.59 -6.10 13.38
CA PRO A 154 -12.48 -6.87 12.86
C PRO A 154 -11.71 -6.12 11.78
N LEU A 155 -10.38 -6.18 11.82
CA LEU A 155 -9.51 -5.64 10.78
C LEU A 155 -9.50 -6.56 9.57
N THR A 156 -9.74 -5.99 8.41
CA THR A 156 -9.51 -6.68 7.14
C THR A 156 -8.02 -6.74 6.82
N LEU A 157 -7.62 -7.69 6.00
CA LEU A 157 -6.22 -7.76 5.51
C LEU A 157 -5.81 -6.48 4.80
N CYS A 158 -6.73 -5.85 4.06
CA CYS A 158 -6.49 -4.57 3.40
C CYS A 158 -6.14 -3.46 4.40
N GLU A 159 -6.92 -3.31 5.46
CA GLU A 159 -6.67 -2.31 6.50
C GLU A 159 -5.36 -2.59 7.24
N MET A 160 -5.14 -3.85 7.59
CA MET A 160 -3.94 -4.27 8.30
C MET A 160 -2.67 -4.05 7.46
N PHE A 161 -2.66 -4.54 6.22
CA PHE A 161 -1.50 -4.34 5.34
C PHE A 161 -1.28 -2.88 4.98
N TYR A 162 -2.35 -2.09 4.85
CA TYR A 162 -2.20 -0.64 4.65
C TYR A 162 -1.49 0.02 5.83
N MET A 163 -1.91 -0.26 7.07
CA MET A 163 -1.25 0.30 8.26
C MET A 163 0.21 -0.13 8.36
N ILE A 164 0.49 -1.41 8.14
CA ILE A 164 1.86 -1.94 8.20
C ILE A 164 2.71 -1.29 7.11
N CYS A 165 2.23 -1.28 5.87
CA CYS A 165 2.94 -0.71 4.74
C CYS A 165 3.17 0.80 4.92
N TYR A 166 2.17 1.53 5.37
CA TYR A 166 2.31 2.95 5.65
C TYR A 166 3.38 3.22 6.71
N ASN A 167 3.35 2.50 7.83
CA ASN A 167 4.33 2.69 8.91
C ASN A 167 5.77 2.35 8.49
N THR A 168 5.94 1.37 7.59
CA THR A 168 7.26 0.90 7.17
C THR A 168 7.79 1.56 5.90
N CYS A 169 6.89 2.02 5.02
CA CYS A 169 7.26 2.40 3.65
C CYS A 169 6.79 3.81 3.22
N LYS A 170 6.11 4.60 4.06
CA LYS A 170 5.57 5.93 3.70
C LYS A 170 6.60 6.91 3.14
N ASP A 171 7.87 6.75 3.54
CA ASP A 171 8.98 7.61 3.12
C ASP A 171 9.90 6.93 2.10
N LYS A 172 9.55 5.73 1.62
CA LYS A 172 10.35 4.98 0.66
C LYS A 172 10.13 5.48 -0.76
N TYR A 173 11.18 5.34 -1.54
CA TYR A 173 11.16 5.63 -2.96
C TYR A 173 10.96 4.34 -3.76
N VAL A 174 10.35 4.50 -4.92
CA VAL A 174 10.29 3.48 -5.97
C VAL A 174 10.88 4.06 -7.23
N GLU A 175 11.58 3.23 -7.98
CA GLU A 175 12.08 3.57 -9.31
C GLU A 175 11.10 3.06 -10.36
N ILE A 176 10.63 3.94 -11.22
CA ILE A 176 9.68 3.62 -12.29
C ILE A 176 10.43 3.60 -13.61
N THR A 177 10.34 2.48 -14.32
CA THR A 177 11.00 2.27 -15.61
C THR A 177 10.00 1.84 -16.65
N ARG A 178 9.96 2.50 -17.81
CA ARG A 178 9.24 2.04 -18.98
C ARG A 178 10.19 1.50 -20.04
N TYR A 179 9.93 0.32 -20.53
CA TYR A 179 10.69 -0.30 -21.62
C TYR A 179 10.05 0.00 -22.98
N PRO A 180 10.85 0.24 -24.06
CA PRO A 180 12.31 0.21 -24.06
C PRO A 180 12.92 1.44 -23.37
N VAL A 181 14.06 1.24 -22.69
CA VAL A 181 14.84 2.35 -22.14
C VAL A 181 15.70 2.92 -23.26
N GLU A 182 15.37 4.09 -23.76
CA GLU A 182 16.07 4.78 -24.84
C GLU A 182 17.06 5.80 -24.28
N ASP A 183 16.69 6.43 -23.17
CA ASP A 183 17.57 7.35 -22.45
C ASP A 183 17.26 7.32 -20.93
N ARG A 184 18.04 8.08 -20.15
CA ARG A 184 17.88 8.17 -18.69
C ARG A 184 16.52 8.71 -18.24
N ASN A 185 15.79 9.41 -19.10
CA ASN A 185 14.48 9.97 -18.76
C ASN A 185 13.36 8.89 -18.76
N ASN A 186 13.67 7.68 -19.27
CA ASN A 186 12.76 6.54 -19.16
C ASN A 186 12.81 5.86 -17.80
N ILE A 187 13.65 6.35 -16.88
CA ILE A 187 13.80 5.84 -15.52
C ILE A 187 13.71 7.02 -14.58
N PHE A 188 12.82 6.98 -13.62
CA PHE A 188 12.75 8.03 -12.61
C PHE A 188 12.33 7.52 -11.23
N PRO A 189 12.97 8.00 -10.18
CA PRO A 189 12.56 7.71 -8.81
C PRO A 189 11.42 8.64 -8.37
N THR A 190 10.53 8.10 -7.55
CA THR A 190 9.41 8.83 -7.02
C THR A 190 9.08 8.38 -5.60
N LYS A 191 8.56 9.27 -4.76
CA LYS A 191 8.02 8.87 -3.46
C LYS A 191 6.72 8.12 -3.62
N ALA A 192 6.60 7.01 -2.92
CA ALA A 192 5.39 6.21 -2.94
C ALA A 192 4.29 6.85 -2.07
N ARG A 193 3.14 7.15 -2.67
CA ARG A 193 1.90 7.46 -1.97
C ARG A 193 0.99 6.25 -2.02
N ILE A 194 0.91 5.53 -0.91
CA ILE A 194 0.25 4.23 -0.85
C ILE A 194 -1.26 4.41 -0.93
N ILE A 195 -1.89 3.81 -1.94
CA ILE A 195 -3.34 3.88 -2.14
C ILE A 195 -3.90 2.45 -2.22
N PRO A 196 -4.66 2.01 -1.21
CA PRO A 196 -5.20 0.66 -1.18
C PRO A 196 -6.51 0.51 -1.95
N PHE A 197 -7.30 1.60 -2.01
CA PHE A 197 -8.70 1.51 -2.41
C PHE A 197 -9.22 2.84 -2.97
N TYR A 198 -10.30 2.81 -3.77
CA TYR A 198 -10.89 4.01 -4.37
C TYR A 198 -11.54 4.95 -3.35
N LYS A 199 -12.13 4.39 -2.28
CA LYS A 199 -12.74 5.16 -1.22
C LYS A 199 -11.90 5.06 0.04
N THR A 200 -11.25 6.12 0.37
CA THR A 200 -10.36 6.23 1.53
C THR A 200 -10.79 7.41 2.39
N GLU A 201 -10.44 7.37 3.65
CA GLU A 201 -10.64 8.48 4.57
C GLU A 201 -9.37 8.71 5.40
N LYS A 202 -9.23 9.91 5.91
CA LYS A 202 -8.19 10.23 6.89
C LYS A 202 -8.62 9.67 8.24
N ARG A 203 -7.77 8.84 8.86
CA ARG A 203 -8.05 8.23 10.16
C ARG A 203 -6.83 8.24 11.05
N THR A 204 -7.02 8.59 12.32
CA THR A 204 -5.98 8.50 13.35
C THR A 204 -6.19 7.24 14.18
N ILE A 205 -5.15 6.40 14.28
CA ILE A 205 -5.17 5.14 15.02
C ILE A 205 -3.90 5.08 15.86
N ASP A 206 -4.03 4.91 17.16
CA ASP A 206 -2.90 4.86 18.11
C ASP A 206 -1.93 6.06 17.96
N GLY A 207 -2.46 7.25 17.70
CA GLY A 207 -1.68 8.47 17.51
C GLY A 207 -1.01 8.62 16.13
N VAL A 208 -1.14 7.63 15.24
CA VAL A 208 -0.66 7.70 13.86
C VAL A 208 -1.79 8.13 12.95
N GLU A 209 -1.53 9.15 12.13
CA GLU A 209 -2.46 9.61 11.11
C GLU A 209 -2.25 8.83 9.81
N TYR A 210 -3.30 8.17 9.36
CA TYR A 210 -3.35 7.43 8.10
C TYR A 210 -4.19 8.19 7.08
N PRO A 211 -3.57 8.83 6.07
CA PRO A 211 -4.28 9.74 5.16
C PRO A 211 -5.23 9.03 4.19
N MET A 212 -4.93 7.79 3.82
CA MET A 212 -5.66 7.01 2.81
C MET A 212 -6.18 5.69 3.40
N PHE A 213 -6.75 5.75 4.61
CA PHE A 213 -7.27 4.54 5.26
C PHE A 213 -8.45 3.96 4.47
N PRO A 214 -8.42 2.66 4.11
CA PRO A 214 -9.48 2.05 3.33
C PRO A 214 -10.76 1.94 4.15
N VAL A 215 -11.86 2.42 3.58
CA VAL A 215 -13.20 2.32 4.19
C VAL A 215 -14.01 1.34 3.39
N ILE A 216 -13.79 0.06 3.64
CA ILE A 216 -14.50 -1.01 2.94
C ILE A 216 -14.77 -2.18 3.88
N THR A 217 -15.97 -2.72 3.79
CA THR A 217 -16.39 -3.95 4.46
C THR A 217 -16.92 -4.95 3.45
N LYS A 218 -17.00 -6.23 3.83
CA LYS A 218 -17.63 -7.26 2.97
C LYS A 218 -19.07 -6.93 2.60
N LYS A 219 -19.77 -6.11 3.40
CA LYS A 219 -21.15 -5.66 3.13
C LYS A 219 -21.24 -4.63 2.00
N ASP A 220 -20.15 -3.95 1.71
CA ASP A 220 -20.08 -2.94 0.66
C ASP A 220 -19.83 -3.55 -0.73
N ILE A 221 -19.70 -4.88 -0.78
CA ILE A 221 -19.42 -5.64 -2.00
C ILE A 221 -20.66 -6.48 -2.31
N GLU A 222 -21.38 -6.07 -3.33
CA GLU A 222 -22.59 -6.78 -3.78
C GLU A 222 -22.25 -7.91 -4.74
N ASP A 223 -21.12 -7.82 -5.48
CA ASP A 223 -20.72 -8.80 -6.47
C ASP A 223 -19.19 -8.92 -6.55
N ILE A 224 -18.68 -10.10 -6.95
CA ILE A 224 -17.26 -10.40 -7.17
C ILE A 224 -16.64 -9.46 -8.21
N ASP A 225 -17.36 -9.14 -9.26
CA ASP A 225 -16.91 -8.21 -10.30
C ASP A 225 -16.75 -6.77 -9.77
N ASP A 226 -17.50 -6.39 -8.74
CA ASP A 226 -17.41 -5.09 -8.09
C ASP A 226 -16.15 -4.97 -7.22
N VAL A 227 -15.68 -6.07 -6.62
CA VAL A 227 -14.41 -6.13 -5.87
C VAL A 227 -13.25 -5.64 -6.72
N GLY A 228 -13.18 -6.14 -7.96
CA GLY A 228 -12.12 -5.80 -8.90
C GLY A 228 -12.05 -4.32 -9.27
N ARG A 229 -13.17 -3.61 -9.21
CA ARG A 229 -13.27 -2.19 -9.58
C ARG A 229 -12.98 -1.24 -8.41
N LYS A 230 -13.07 -1.72 -7.18
CA LYS A 230 -12.93 -0.89 -5.98
C LYS A 230 -11.50 -0.84 -5.46
N PHE A 231 -10.68 -1.88 -5.70
CA PHE A 231 -9.27 -1.88 -5.34
C PHE A 231 -8.43 -1.10 -6.35
N GLN A 232 -7.44 -0.39 -5.84
CA GLN A 232 -6.46 0.30 -6.67
C GLN A 232 -5.35 -0.69 -7.05
N ASP A 233 -5.26 -1.01 -8.35
CA ASP A 233 -4.26 -1.94 -8.90
C ASP A 233 -3.45 -1.34 -10.04
N THR A 234 -3.58 -0.03 -10.29
CA THR A 234 -2.82 0.68 -11.33
C THR A 234 -1.93 1.74 -10.70
N LEU A 235 -0.76 1.92 -11.28
CA LEU A 235 0.15 2.98 -10.90
C LEU A 235 -0.34 4.30 -11.49
N ARG A 236 -0.44 5.33 -10.65
CA ARG A 236 -0.79 6.68 -11.09
C ARG A 236 0.39 7.60 -10.83
N MET A 237 0.84 8.25 -11.86
CA MET A 237 1.97 9.16 -11.79
C MET A 237 1.57 10.57 -12.22
N PHE A 238 2.38 11.53 -11.85
CA PHE A 238 2.17 12.90 -12.28
C PHE A 238 2.27 12.98 -13.82
N PRO A 239 1.28 13.58 -14.53
CA PRO A 239 1.16 13.47 -15.99
C PRO A 239 2.37 13.99 -16.77
N THR A 240 3.17 14.90 -16.20
CA THR A 240 4.35 15.44 -16.88
C THR A 240 5.40 14.39 -17.20
N PHE A 241 5.45 13.29 -16.45
CA PHE A 241 6.42 12.21 -16.67
C PHE A 241 6.07 11.32 -17.85
N LEU A 242 4.82 11.33 -18.33
CA LEU A 242 4.40 10.51 -19.47
C LEU A 242 5.23 10.77 -20.72
N LYS A 243 5.45 12.04 -21.03
CA LYS A 243 6.27 12.41 -22.20
C LYS A 243 7.71 11.93 -22.08
N ALA A 244 8.31 12.03 -20.90
CA ALA A 244 9.67 11.57 -20.66
C ALA A 244 9.78 10.05 -20.75
N LEU A 245 8.76 9.32 -20.30
CA LEU A 245 8.67 7.87 -20.41
C LEU A 245 8.26 7.40 -21.82
N GLY A 246 7.84 8.30 -22.70
CA GLY A 246 7.20 7.94 -23.97
C GLY A 246 5.95 7.07 -23.76
N ALA A 247 5.21 7.31 -22.68
CA ALA A 247 4.07 6.52 -22.24
C ALA A 247 2.75 7.25 -22.47
N ASP A 248 1.68 6.47 -22.58
CA ASP A 248 0.30 6.97 -22.59
C ASP A 248 -0.62 6.09 -21.74
N PHE A 249 -1.89 6.44 -21.65
CA PHE A 249 -2.85 5.71 -20.80
C PHE A 249 -3.70 4.70 -21.58
N ASP A 250 -3.16 4.13 -22.64
CA ASP A 250 -3.83 3.12 -23.46
C ASP A 250 -3.64 1.66 -23.00
N GLY A 251 -3.00 1.49 -21.84
CA GLY A 251 -2.68 0.18 -21.26
C GLY A 251 -1.18 -0.06 -21.11
N ASP A 252 -0.38 0.98 -21.31
CA ASP A 252 1.06 0.93 -21.07
C ASP A 252 1.39 0.43 -19.68
N GLN A 253 2.48 -0.34 -19.61
CA GLN A 253 2.98 -0.91 -18.37
C GLN A 253 4.38 -0.40 -18.07
N THR A 254 4.62 -0.17 -16.79
CA THR A 254 5.95 0.15 -16.25
C THR A 254 6.44 -0.94 -15.32
N SER A 255 7.74 -1.11 -15.25
CA SER A 255 8.40 -1.83 -14.16
C SER A 255 8.59 -0.86 -13.00
N VAL A 256 8.41 -1.36 -11.79
CA VAL A 256 8.60 -0.59 -10.56
C VAL A 256 9.48 -1.39 -9.63
N ASP A 257 10.58 -0.80 -9.22
CA ASP A 257 11.57 -1.42 -8.35
C ASP A 257 11.59 -0.70 -6.99
N GLY A 258 11.62 -1.47 -5.90
CA GLY A 258 11.71 -0.92 -4.54
C GLY A 258 13.12 -0.46 -4.23
N ILE A 259 13.26 0.74 -3.64
CA ILE A 259 14.55 1.28 -3.22
C ILE A 259 14.70 1.12 -1.72
N PHE A 260 15.69 0.32 -1.31
CA PHE A 260 15.83 -0.13 0.08
C PHE A 260 16.72 0.79 0.93
N THR A 261 17.66 1.50 0.33
CA THR A 261 18.63 2.32 1.06
C THR A 261 18.34 3.81 0.90
N GLU A 262 18.41 4.55 1.98
CA GLU A 262 18.26 6.02 1.99
C GLU A 262 19.41 6.72 1.24
N ASN A 263 20.60 6.12 1.26
CA ASN A 263 21.81 6.61 0.59
C ASN A 263 21.93 6.20 -0.87
N SER A 264 20.97 5.47 -1.42
CA SER A 264 20.97 5.21 -2.85
C SER A 264 20.77 6.54 -3.58
N GLY A 265 21.51 6.80 -4.63
CA GLY A 265 21.49 8.05 -5.42
C GLY A 265 20.11 8.54 -5.88
N CYS A 266 19.01 7.91 -5.41
CA CYS A 266 17.66 8.38 -5.56
C CYS A 266 17.37 9.64 -4.77
N GLU A 267 17.90 9.81 -3.57
CA GLU A 267 17.77 11.08 -2.86
C GLU A 267 18.43 12.20 -3.66
N GLU A 268 19.65 11.98 -4.13
CA GLU A 268 20.33 12.95 -4.99
C GLU A 268 19.58 13.18 -6.31
N TYR A 269 19.00 12.14 -6.87
CA TYR A 269 18.28 12.23 -8.14
C TYR A 269 16.94 12.94 -7.99
N VAL A 270 16.21 12.73 -6.89
CA VAL A 270 14.96 13.45 -6.58
C VAL A 270 15.23 14.86 -6.09
N TYR A 271 16.29 15.07 -5.32
CA TYR A 271 16.76 16.43 -4.97
C TYR A 271 17.27 17.18 -6.19
N SER A 272 17.64 16.50 -7.24
CA SER A 272 17.89 17.12 -8.53
C SER A 272 16.57 17.51 -9.25
N LYS A 273 15.46 17.74 -8.51
CA LYS A 273 14.30 18.46 -9.07
C LYS A 273 14.77 19.72 -9.83
N ALA A 274 15.79 20.39 -9.30
CA ALA A 274 16.47 21.45 -9.99
C ALA A 274 17.12 20.99 -11.32
N ASN A 275 17.66 19.78 -11.39
CA ASN A 275 18.23 19.24 -12.61
C ASN A 275 17.17 18.79 -13.62
N TRP A 276 16.05 18.23 -13.18
CA TRP A 276 14.91 17.95 -14.05
C TRP A 276 14.30 19.24 -14.63
N ILE A 277 14.28 20.30 -13.84
CA ILE A 277 13.85 21.63 -14.28
C ILE A 277 14.87 22.26 -15.20
N ASN A 278 16.17 22.05 -14.99
CA ASN A 278 17.25 22.70 -15.72
C ASN A 278 17.78 21.89 -16.91
N ILE A 279 17.79 20.56 -16.86
CA ILE A 279 18.34 19.70 -17.92
C ILE A 279 17.51 19.75 -19.20
N GLY A 280 16.27 20.06 -19.07
CA GLY A 280 15.40 20.13 -20.22
C GLY A 280 14.83 21.52 -20.48
N GLY A 281 15.61 22.57 -20.38
CA GLY A 281 15.10 23.94 -20.51
C GLY A 281 14.08 24.16 -21.63
N GLY A 282 14.14 23.35 -22.70
CA GLY A 282 13.10 23.26 -23.73
C GLY A 282 12.02 22.20 -23.43
N THR A 283 12.40 21.06 -22.86
CA THR A 283 11.49 19.92 -22.67
C THR A 283 10.55 20.15 -21.48
N MET A 284 11.04 20.73 -20.40
CA MET A 284 10.19 21.05 -19.25
C MET A 284 9.20 22.18 -19.53
N ARG A 285 9.58 23.19 -20.31
CA ARG A 285 8.64 24.22 -20.75
C ARG A 285 7.51 23.61 -21.57
N SER A 286 7.82 22.75 -22.53
CA SER A 286 6.79 22.10 -23.33
C SER A 286 5.91 21.16 -22.52
N THR A 287 6.46 20.50 -21.48
CA THR A 287 5.71 19.61 -20.61
C THR A 287 4.85 20.41 -19.63
N GLY A 288 5.37 21.50 -19.08
CA GLY A 288 4.61 22.43 -18.25
C GLY A 288 3.45 23.07 -19.00
N ASP A 289 3.69 23.47 -20.25
CA ASP A 289 2.65 24.02 -21.13
C ASP A 289 1.56 22.98 -21.44
N ILE A 290 1.93 21.72 -21.69
CA ILE A 290 0.96 20.65 -21.93
C ILE A 290 0.12 20.36 -20.67
N VAL A 291 0.73 20.34 -19.49
CA VAL A 291 0.00 20.15 -18.24
C VAL A 291 -0.92 21.33 -17.97
N ALA A 292 -0.45 22.55 -18.16
CA ALA A 292 -1.29 23.74 -18.03
C ALA A 292 -2.48 23.67 -18.98
N HIS A 293 -2.26 23.34 -20.25
CA HIS A 293 -3.34 23.18 -21.23
C HIS A 293 -4.30 22.03 -20.89
N THR A 294 -3.79 20.92 -20.37
CA THR A 294 -4.63 19.77 -19.99
C THR A 294 -5.44 20.04 -18.72
N LEU A 295 -4.92 20.87 -17.81
CA LEU A 295 -5.61 21.22 -16.57
C LEU A 295 -6.61 22.38 -16.74
N TYR A 296 -6.44 23.23 -17.77
CA TYR A 296 -7.28 24.40 -18.02
C TYR A 296 -8.17 24.26 -19.25
N ALA A 297 -8.08 23.17 -19.99
CA ALA A 297 -8.96 22.85 -21.13
C ALA A 297 -10.10 21.91 -20.68
#